data_fc6a3c61219bc8dc28015e90383c3a19
#
_entry.id   fc6a3c61219bc8dc28015e90383c3a19
#
_cell.length_a   1.000
_cell.length_b   1.000
_cell.length_c   1.000
_cell.angle_alpha   90.00
_cell.angle_beta   90.00
_cell.angle_gamma   90.00
#
_symmetry.space_group_name_H-M   'P 1'
#
loop_
_entity.id
_entity.type
_entity.pdbx_description
1 polymer ?
#
loop_
_entity_poly.entity_id
_entity_poly.type
_entity_poly.pdbx_seq_one_letter_code
_entity_poly.pdbx_strand_id
1 'polypeptide(L)'
;MLIYNPNRPFLRLVFAGGLLFALFIYGLSIAQTEPALDLLARNQAPSFNFWFGTDNLGRDLWLRCFQGMLTSLYVGLFSALVSGFIALFFAGLSTINKQLDYLVRGIIDALLALPHLLLLILICFTIGGGLQGVIIAIALTHWPKLALILRSEILSAREADYIVLAKRLGNRPIYCIRKHYLPILLPQWIVGTLLMFPHAVLHSAALSFLGFG
;
A
#
# COMPACT_ATOMS: atom_id res chain seq x y z
N MET A 1 -43.38 1.02 9.92
CA MET A 1 -42.63 2.28 9.65
C MET A 1 -41.34 2.22 10.46
N LEU A 2 -40.24 1.71 9.85
CA LEU A 2 -38.93 1.59 10.51
C LEU A 2 -38.32 2.99 10.57
N ILE A 3 -38.21 3.57 11.76
CA ILE A 3 -37.57 4.86 11.99
C ILE A 3 -36.11 4.74 11.62
N TYR A 4 -35.72 5.27 10.45
CA TYR A 4 -34.33 5.37 10.01
C TYR A 4 -33.59 6.33 10.95
N ASN A 5 -32.73 5.79 11.81
CA ASN A 5 -31.86 6.60 12.67
C ASN A 5 -30.52 6.80 11.95
N PRO A 6 -30.21 8.01 11.45
CA PRO A 6 -29.04 8.30 10.66
C PRO A 6 -27.71 8.10 11.43
N ASN A 7 -27.76 8.07 12.75
CA ASN A 7 -26.56 7.90 13.59
C ASN A 7 -26.13 6.43 13.76
N ARG A 8 -26.99 5.46 13.40
CA ARG A 8 -26.66 4.03 13.56
C ARG A 8 -25.46 3.57 12.68
N PRO A 9 -25.35 3.96 11.40
CA PRO A 9 -24.19 3.57 10.59
C PRO A 9 -22.89 4.22 11.09
N PHE A 10 -22.94 5.48 11.52
CA PHE A 10 -21.79 6.18 12.09
C PHE A 10 -21.30 5.51 13.39
N LEU A 11 -22.21 5.17 14.30
CA LEU A 11 -21.88 4.48 15.56
C LEU A 11 -21.26 3.11 15.31
N ARG A 12 -21.74 2.36 14.31
CA ARG A 12 -21.17 1.07 13.91
C ARG A 12 -19.75 1.23 13.35
N LEU A 13 -19.52 2.25 12.53
CA LEU A 13 -18.16 2.55 12.00
C LEU A 13 -17.18 2.93 13.09
N VAL A 14 -17.62 3.77 14.05
CA VAL A 14 -16.80 4.16 15.20
C VAL A 14 -16.49 2.94 16.08
N PHE A 15 -17.48 2.10 16.34
CA PHE A 15 -17.28 0.88 17.13
C PHE A 15 -16.34 -0.11 16.43
N ALA A 16 -16.55 -0.37 15.13
CA ALA A 16 -15.68 -1.25 14.34
C ALA A 16 -14.25 -0.69 14.26
N GLY A 17 -14.10 0.61 14.04
CA GLY A 17 -12.79 1.28 14.03
C GLY A 17 -12.10 1.21 15.38
N GLY A 18 -12.83 1.43 16.47
CA GLY A 18 -12.32 1.31 17.84
C GLY A 18 -11.87 -0.11 18.17
N LEU A 19 -12.65 -1.13 17.75
CA LEU A 19 -12.27 -2.54 17.92
C LEU A 19 -11.00 -2.89 17.15
N LEU A 20 -10.92 -2.48 15.87
CA LEU A 20 -9.72 -2.70 15.05
C LEU A 20 -8.50 -2.00 15.62
N PHE A 21 -8.66 -0.78 16.13
CA PHE A 21 -7.59 -0.04 16.78
C PHE A 21 -7.13 -0.71 18.08
N ALA A 22 -8.07 -1.20 18.90
CA ALA A 22 -7.75 -1.95 20.12
C ALA A 22 -7.00 -3.25 19.80
N LEU A 23 -7.42 -4.01 18.79
CA LEU A 23 -6.72 -5.20 18.32
C LEU A 23 -5.32 -4.86 17.79
N PHE A 24 -5.18 -3.75 17.09
CA PHE A 24 -3.87 -3.29 16.61
C PHE A 24 -2.92 -2.95 17.76
N ILE A 25 -3.38 -2.19 18.77
CA ILE A 25 -2.59 -1.85 19.96
C ILE A 25 -2.22 -3.11 20.74
N TYR A 26 -3.17 -4.04 20.92
CA TYR A 26 -2.90 -5.32 21.55
C TYR A 26 -1.84 -6.11 20.76
N GLY A 27 -1.96 -6.16 19.42
CA GLY A 27 -0.97 -6.80 18.56
C GLY A 27 0.43 -6.20 18.71
N LEU A 28 0.54 -4.86 18.79
CA LEU A 28 1.81 -4.18 19.04
C LEU A 28 2.43 -4.58 20.38
N SER A 29 1.62 -4.74 21.43
CA SER A 29 2.12 -5.10 22.77
C SER A 29 2.67 -6.52 22.84
N ILE A 30 2.09 -7.46 22.10
CA ILE A 30 2.52 -8.86 22.13
C ILE A 30 3.50 -9.22 21.01
N ALA A 31 3.64 -8.39 19.98
CA ALA A 31 4.52 -8.68 18.84
C ALA A 31 6.00 -8.75 19.21
N GLN A 32 6.40 -8.09 20.28
CA GLN A 32 7.77 -8.12 20.80
C GLN A 32 8.07 -9.39 21.62
N THR A 33 7.05 -10.19 21.92
CA THR A 33 7.21 -11.44 22.66
C THR A 33 7.67 -12.52 21.68
N GLU A 34 8.86 -13.06 21.89
CA GLU A 34 9.31 -14.19 21.08
C GLU A 34 8.46 -15.43 21.43
N PRO A 35 7.86 -16.11 20.42
CA PRO A 35 7.09 -17.32 20.69
C PRO A 35 8.02 -18.41 21.22
N ALA A 36 7.81 -18.81 22.46
CA ALA A 36 8.57 -19.87 23.07
C ALA A 36 8.46 -21.17 22.25
N LEU A 37 9.59 -21.83 22.03
CA LEU A 37 9.64 -23.15 21.40
C LEU A 37 9.36 -24.21 22.48
N ASP A 38 8.22 -24.87 22.38
CA ASP A 38 7.86 -25.97 23.26
C ASP A 38 7.49 -27.21 22.44
N LEU A 39 8.48 -28.06 22.20
CA LEU A 39 8.30 -29.27 21.41
C LEU A 39 7.34 -30.27 22.04
N LEU A 40 7.05 -30.16 23.35
CA LEU A 40 6.05 -31.00 24.03
C LEU A 40 4.62 -30.50 23.72
N ALA A 41 4.47 -29.25 23.41
CA ALA A 41 3.19 -28.63 23.05
C ALA A 41 2.91 -28.60 21.53
N ARG A 42 3.53 -29.49 20.75
CA ARG A 42 3.35 -29.52 19.26
C ARG A 42 1.95 -29.92 18.87
N ASN A 43 1.42 -29.19 17.84
CA ASN A 43 0.13 -29.47 17.18
C ASN A 43 -1.04 -29.66 18.17
N GLN A 44 -1.03 -28.94 19.29
CA GLN A 44 -2.15 -28.97 20.22
C GLN A 44 -3.37 -28.25 19.62
N ALA A 45 -4.54 -28.86 19.88
CA ALA A 45 -5.82 -28.24 19.51
C ALA A 45 -6.07 -26.96 20.33
N PRO A 46 -6.94 -26.06 19.84
CA PRO A 46 -7.37 -24.88 20.60
C PRO A 46 -7.81 -25.20 22.01
N SER A 47 -7.29 -24.47 22.99
CA SER A 47 -7.55 -24.65 24.44
C SER A 47 -7.55 -23.29 25.15
N PHE A 48 -7.88 -23.24 26.43
CA PHE A 48 -7.81 -22.02 27.23
C PHE A 48 -6.38 -21.49 27.37
N ASN A 49 -5.35 -22.32 27.26
CA ASN A 49 -3.95 -21.91 27.29
C ASN A 49 -3.45 -21.46 25.90
N PHE A 50 -3.95 -22.07 24.84
CA PHE A 50 -3.59 -21.79 23.44
C PHE A 50 -4.86 -21.58 22.61
N TRP A 51 -5.34 -20.36 22.51
CA TRP A 51 -6.65 -20.06 21.90
C TRP A 51 -6.78 -20.55 20.46
N PHE A 52 -5.72 -20.49 19.67
CA PHE A 52 -5.67 -21.00 18.29
C PHE A 52 -4.88 -22.31 18.18
N GLY A 53 -4.51 -22.90 19.32
CA GLY A 53 -3.63 -24.05 19.35
C GLY A 53 -2.17 -23.69 19.07
N THR A 54 -1.36 -24.72 18.79
CA THR A 54 0.07 -24.58 18.55
C THR A 54 0.47 -25.13 17.19
N ASP A 55 1.58 -24.64 16.65
CA ASP A 55 2.15 -25.12 15.38
C ASP A 55 3.01 -26.40 15.58
N ASN A 56 3.66 -26.83 14.48
CA ASN A 56 4.56 -27.99 14.47
C ASN A 56 5.84 -27.79 15.31
N LEU A 57 6.11 -26.61 15.82
CA LEU A 57 7.23 -26.28 16.71
C LEU A 57 6.75 -25.97 18.15
N GLY A 58 5.45 -26.14 18.43
CA GLY A 58 4.84 -25.84 19.71
C GLY A 58 4.64 -24.35 20.00
N ARG A 59 4.76 -23.48 18.99
CA ARG A 59 4.58 -22.04 19.15
C ARG A 59 3.11 -21.67 19.12
N ASP A 60 2.70 -20.73 19.96
CA ASP A 60 1.32 -20.22 20.02
C ASP A 60 0.91 -19.56 18.69
N LEU A 61 -0.12 -20.12 18.06
CA LEU A 61 -0.65 -19.60 16.79
C LEU A 61 -1.33 -18.23 16.94
N TRP A 62 -1.92 -17.94 18.11
CA TRP A 62 -2.48 -16.62 18.39
C TRP A 62 -1.42 -15.52 18.29
N LEU A 63 -0.31 -15.70 18.98
CA LEU A 63 0.82 -14.79 18.95
C LEU A 63 1.38 -14.63 17.53
N ARG A 64 1.55 -15.74 16.81
CA ARG A 64 2.05 -15.72 15.42
C ARG A 64 1.12 -15.02 14.45
N CYS A 65 -0.20 -15.12 14.61
CA CYS A 65 -1.16 -14.38 13.80
C CYS A 65 -0.99 -12.87 13.97
N PHE A 66 -0.79 -12.38 15.20
CA PHE A 66 -0.58 -10.95 15.42
C PHE A 66 0.77 -10.46 14.87
N GLN A 67 1.83 -11.25 15.04
CA GLN A 67 3.13 -10.93 14.44
C GLN A 67 3.06 -10.86 12.91
N GLY A 68 2.40 -11.83 12.27
CA GLY A 68 2.17 -11.85 10.83
C GLY A 68 1.32 -10.67 10.36
N MET A 69 0.28 -10.30 11.12
CA MET A 69 -0.55 -9.13 10.82
C MET A 69 0.29 -7.84 10.82
N LEU A 70 1.12 -7.62 11.83
CA LEU A 70 1.98 -6.43 11.89
C LEU A 70 3.00 -6.39 10.77
N THR A 71 3.62 -7.54 10.45
CA THR A 71 4.53 -7.64 9.31
C THR A 71 3.83 -7.28 8.01
N SER A 72 2.61 -7.81 7.79
CA SER A 72 1.81 -7.50 6.60
C SER A 72 1.43 -6.01 6.52
N LEU A 73 1.05 -5.40 7.65
CA LEU A 73 0.77 -3.96 7.73
C LEU A 73 2.00 -3.12 7.40
N TYR A 74 3.15 -3.50 7.95
CA TYR A 74 4.43 -2.83 7.69
C TYR A 74 4.79 -2.90 6.20
N VAL A 75 4.78 -4.11 5.62
CA VAL A 75 5.06 -4.32 4.19
C VAL A 75 4.09 -3.53 3.33
N GLY A 76 2.78 -3.66 3.60
CA GLY A 76 1.74 -2.99 2.83
C GLY A 76 1.89 -1.47 2.86
N LEU A 77 2.11 -0.89 4.05
CA LEU A 77 2.23 0.56 4.21
C LEU A 77 3.47 1.12 3.52
N PHE A 78 4.64 0.51 3.78
CA PHE A 78 5.89 0.99 3.18
C PHE A 78 5.89 0.84 1.67
N SER A 79 5.46 -0.31 1.14
CA SER A 79 5.38 -0.53 -0.30
C SER A 79 4.41 0.44 -0.98
N ALA A 80 3.23 0.68 -0.40
CA ALA A 80 2.25 1.60 -0.95
C ALA A 80 2.76 3.05 -0.95
N LEU A 81 3.39 3.51 0.14
CA LEU A 81 3.96 4.85 0.23
C LEU A 81 5.08 5.06 -0.79
N VAL A 82 6.05 4.15 -0.85
CA VAL A 82 7.16 4.24 -1.81
C VAL A 82 6.63 4.22 -3.25
N SER A 83 5.71 3.29 -3.56
CA SER A 83 5.06 3.21 -4.86
C SER A 83 4.29 4.49 -5.21
N GLY A 84 3.58 5.08 -4.25
CA GLY A 84 2.87 6.35 -4.41
C GLY A 84 3.80 7.51 -4.75
N PHE A 85 4.96 7.61 -4.10
CA PHE A 85 5.98 8.62 -4.43
C PHE A 85 6.61 8.39 -5.80
N ILE A 86 6.91 7.14 -6.16
CA ILE A 86 7.39 6.78 -7.50
C ILE A 86 6.36 7.19 -8.55
N ALA A 87 5.07 6.92 -8.33
CA ALA A 87 3.99 7.31 -9.22
C ALA A 87 3.91 8.82 -9.41
N LEU A 88 4.00 9.59 -8.34
CA LEU A 88 3.99 11.05 -8.39
C LEU A 88 5.19 11.61 -9.17
N PHE A 89 6.38 11.04 -8.94
CA PHE A 89 7.60 11.42 -9.64
C PHE A 89 7.48 11.18 -11.16
N PHE A 90 7.10 9.97 -11.57
CA PHE A 90 6.97 9.64 -12.99
C PHE A 90 5.80 10.36 -13.67
N ALA A 91 4.69 10.56 -12.96
CA ALA A 91 3.60 11.41 -13.46
C ALA A 91 4.06 12.84 -13.75
N GLY A 92 4.80 13.46 -12.82
CA GLY A 92 5.38 14.79 -13.02
C GLY A 92 6.38 14.80 -14.19
N LEU A 93 7.29 13.84 -14.22
CA LEU A 93 8.31 13.71 -15.27
C LEU A 93 7.70 13.60 -16.67
N SER A 94 6.66 12.79 -16.84
CA SER A 94 5.97 12.60 -18.12
C SER A 94 5.30 13.86 -18.67
N THR A 95 5.04 14.84 -17.82
CA THR A 95 4.37 16.10 -18.24
C THR A 95 5.34 17.22 -18.61
N ILE A 96 6.65 17.02 -18.48
CA ILE A 96 7.66 18.04 -18.81
C ILE A 96 7.76 18.25 -20.34
N ASN A 97 7.98 17.16 -21.08
CA ASN A 97 8.07 17.19 -22.54
C ASN A 97 7.62 15.87 -23.16
N LYS A 98 7.40 15.87 -24.50
CA LYS A 98 6.92 14.70 -25.24
C LYS A 98 7.88 13.50 -25.18
N GLN A 99 9.19 13.72 -25.17
CA GLN A 99 10.19 12.64 -25.15
C GLN A 99 10.14 11.89 -23.81
N LEU A 100 10.07 12.63 -22.70
CA LEU A 100 9.92 12.04 -21.37
C LEU A 100 8.56 11.33 -21.22
N ASP A 101 7.50 11.87 -21.83
CA ASP A 101 6.20 11.20 -21.86
C ASP A 101 6.26 9.85 -22.57
N TYR A 102 6.89 9.79 -23.75
CA TYR A 102 7.07 8.51 -24.47
C TYR A 102 7.92 7.52 -23.69
N LEU A 103 9.00 7.98 -23.06
CA LEU A 103 9.85 7.13 -22.24
C LEU A 103 9.09 6.55 -21.05
N VAL A 104 8.42 7.40 -20.27
CA VAL A 104 7.67 6.97 -19.07
C VAL A 104 6.54 6.00 -19.46
N ARG A 105 5.79 6.29 -20.51
CA ARG A 105 4.76 5.39 -21.03
C ARG A 105 5.34 4.06 -21.47
N GLY A 106 6.46 4.06 -22.20
CA GLY A 106 7.13 2.83 -22.59
C GLY A 106 7.53 1.95 -21.40
N ILE A 107 8.02 2.55 -20.31
CA ILE A 107 8.31 1.84 -19.06
C ILE A 107 7.02 1.29 -18.44
N ILE A 108 5.96 2.09 -18.38
CA ILE A 108 4.66 1.66 -17.84
C ILE A 108 4.10 0.49 -18.64
N ASP A 109 4.09 0.62 -19.97
CA ASP A 109 3.56 -0.40 -20.87
C ASP A 109 4.36 -1.71 -20.76
N ALA A 110 5.69 -1.63 -20.65
CA ALA A 110 6.56 -2.79 -20.44
C ALA A 110 6.25 -3.50 -19.10
N LEU A 111 6.05 -2.74 -18.00
CA LEU A 111 5.71 -3.29 -16.69
C LEU A 111 4.31 -3.92 -16.67
N LEU A 112 3.35 -3.31 -17.37
CA LEU A 112 1.96 -3.80 -17.43
C LEU A 112 1.76 -4.96 -18.41
N ALA A 113 2.65 -5.13 -19.39
CA ALA A 113 2.62 -6.25 -20.34
C ALA A 113 3.02 -7.58 -19.69
N LEU A 114 3.76 -7.57 -18.61
CA LEU A 114 4.19 -8.78 -17.91
C LEU A 114 3.12 -9.24 -16.91
N PRO A 115 2.93 -10.56 -16.74
CA PRO A 115 2.09 -11.08 -15.67
C PRO A 115 2.60 -10.59 -14.31
N HIS A 116 1.76 -9.85 -13.58
CA HIS A 116 2.17 -9.10 -12.40
C HIS A 116 2.87 -9.95 -11.32
N LEU A 117 2.32 -11.14 -11.03
CA LEU A 117 2.93 -12.07 -10.06
C LEU A 117 4.31 -12.56 -10.50
N LEU A 118 4.51 -12.83 -11.80
CA LEU A 118 5.81 -13.23 -12.31
C LEU A 118 6.85 -12.13 -12.13
N LEU A 119 6.46 -10.88 -12.42
CA LEU A 119 7.33 -9.73 -12.22
C LEU A 119 7.71 -9.55 -10.75
N LEU A 120 6.76 -9.70 -9.83
CA LEU A 120 7.00 -9.64 -8.39
C LEU A 120 8.01 -10.71 -7.93
N ILE A 121 7.80 -11.96 -8.35
CA ILE A 121 8.69 -13.08 -8.01
C ILE A 121 10.10 -12.83 -8.55
N LEU A 122 10.20 -12.41 -9.81
CA LEU A 122 11.48 -12.14 -10.45
C LEU A 122 12.27 -11.07 -9.70
N ILE A 123 11.64 -9.94 -9.39
CA ILE A 123 12.30 -8.84 -8.65
C ILE A 123 12.66 -9.30 -7.24
N CYS A 124 11.74 -9.95 -6.53
CA CYS A 124 11.98 -10.44 -5.18
C CYS A 124 13.14 -11.44 -5.13
N PHE A 125 13.20 -12.37 -6.10
CA PHE A 125 14.26 -13.35 -6.23
C PHE A 125 15.64 -12.69 -6.50
N THR A 126 15.70 -11.72 -7.42
CA THR A 126 16.96 -11.04 -7.77
C THR A 126 17.55 -10.22 -6.62
N ILE A 127 16.71 -9.77 -5.68
CA ILE A 127 17.13 -9.01 -4.49
C ILE A 127 17.56 -9.94 -3.34
N GLY A 128 17.23 -11.24 -3.42
CA GLY A 128 17.57 -12.24 -2.41
C GLY A 128 16.43 -12.61 -1.47
N GLY A 129 15.17 -12.23 -1.80
CA GLY A 129 13.99 -12.57 -1.00
C GLY A 129 13.87 -11.79 0.31
N GLY A 130 13.08 -12.36 1.24
CA GLY A 130 12.85 -11.79 2.56
C GLY A 130 12.00 -10.51 2.53
N LEU A 131 11.79 -9.94 3.71
CA LEU A 131 10.92 -8.77 3.90
C LEU A 131 11.30 -7.58 3.00
N GLN A 132 12.59 -7.30 2.87
CA GLN A 132 13.09 -6.20 2.03
C GLN A 132 12.85 -6.47 0.54
N GLY A 133 13.10 -7.69 0.08
CA GLY A 133 12.83 -8.10 -1.30
C GLY A 133 11.37 -7.94 -1.68
N VAL A 134 10.46 -8.35 -0.78
CA VAL A 134 9.01 -8.19 -0.96
C VAL A 134 8.61 -6.72 -1.05
N ILE A 135 9.09 -5.86 -0.12
CA ILE A 135 8.77 -4.43 -0.12
C ILE A 135 9.22 -3.77 -1.44
N ILE A 136 10.46 -4.03 -1.86
CA ILE A 136 11.02 -3.43 -3.08
C ILE A 136 10.28 -3.94 -4.32
N ALA A 137 10.01 -5.25 -4.40
CA ALA A 137 9.28 -5.82 -5.53
C ALA A 137 7.89 -5.17 -5.68
N ILE A 138 7.14 -5.05 -4.59
CA ILE A 138 5.82 -4.42 -4.60
C ILE A 138 5.92 -2.93 -4.95
N ALA A 139 6.86 -2.20 -4.33
CA ALA A 139 7.04 -0.77 -4.57
C ALA A 139 7.36 -0.46 -6.04
N LEU A 140 8.19 -1.29 -6.68
CA LEU A 140 8.60 -1.10 -8.08
C LEU A 140 7.55 -1.52 -9.11
N THR A 141 6.51 -2.25 -8.71
CA THR A 141 5.54 -2.79 -9.66
C THR A 141 4.15 -2.16 -9.57
N HIS A 142 3.81 -1.48 -8.47
CA HIS A 142 2.45 -0.95 -8.26
C HIS A 142 2.24 0.50 -8.72
N TRP A 143 3.30 1.29 -8.89
CA TRP A 143 3.23 2.70 -9.26
C TRP A 143 2.63 3.01 -10.64
N PRO A 144 2.71 2.13 -11.69
CA PRO A 144 2.35 2.50 -13.06
C PRO A 144 0.92 3.00 -13.21
N LYS A 145 -0.06 2.29 -12.63
CA LYS A 145 -1.48 2.66 -12.74
C LYS A 145 -1.77 4.02 -12.09
N LEU A 146 -1.21 4.27 -10.91
CA LEU A 146 -1.38 5.56 -10.23
C LEU A 146 -0.67 6.69 -10.99
N ALA A 147 0.51 6.42 -11.58
CA ALA A 147 1.21 7.39 -12.39
C ALA A 147 0.39 7.85 -13.60
N LEU A 148 -0.32 6.93 -14.27
CA LEU A 148 -1.22 7.27 -15.39
C LEU A 148 -2.38 8.17 -14.93
N ILE A 149 -2.99 7.87 -13.78
CA ILE A 149 -4.07 8.68 -13.21
C ILE A 149 -3.56 10.09 -12.88
N LEU A 150 -2.47 10.20 -12.13
CA LEU A 150 -1.88 11.49 -11.76
C LEU A 150 -1.43 12.29 -12.98
N ARG A 151 -0.87 11.62 -13.99
CA ARG A 151 -0.51 12.26 -15.26
C ARG A 151 -1.74 12.86 -15.95
N SER A 152 -2.85 12.13 -16.05
CA SER A 152 -4.08 12.64 -16.67
C SER A 152 -4.63 13.86 -15.92
N GLU A 153 -4.59 13.86 -14.59
CA GLU A 153 -4.97 15.00 -13.76
C GLU A 153 -4.07 16.23 -14.00
N ILE A 154 -2.74 16.03 -14.10
CA ILE A 154 -1.81 17.13 -14.40
C ILE A 154 -2.11 17.74 -15.76
N LEU A 155 -2.38 16.91 -16.78
CA LEU A 155 -2.67 17.40 -18.13
C LEU A 155 -4.01 18.14 -18.18
N SER A 156 -5.05 17.60 -17.56
CA SER A 156 -6.36 18.26 -17.44
C SER A 156 -6.25 19.60 -16.71
N ALA A 157 -5.55 19.61 -15.57
CA ALA A 157 -5.33 20.85 -14.82
C ALA A 157 -4.54 21.90 -15.62
N ARG A 158 -3.61 21.48 -16.49
CA ARG A 158 -2.81 22.41 -17.33
C ARG A 158 -3.68 23.24 -18.28
N GLU A 159 -4.81 22.70 -18.73
CA GLU A 159 -5.75 23.32 -19.65
C GLU A 159 -6.82 24.15 -18.93
N ALA A 160 -6.90 24.08 -17.61
CA ALA A 160 -7.88 24.85 -16.84
C ALA A 160 -7.62 26.35 -16.91
N ASP A 161 -8.68 27.13 -17.23
CA ASP A 161 -8.61 28.56 -17.49
C ASP A 161 -7.91 29.37 -16.40
N TYR A 162 -8.15 29.02 -15.12
CA TYR A 162 -7.54 29.72 -13.99
C TYR A 162 -6.03 29.48 -13.89
N ILE A 163 -5.52 28.32 -14.33
CA ILE A 163 -4.07 28.04 -14.39
C ILE A 163 -3.44 28.74 -15.58
N VAL A 164 -4.12 28.74 -16.72
CA VAL A 164 -3.68 29.49 -17.92
C VAL A 164 -3.59 30.96 -17.59
N LEU A 165 -4.60 31.53 -16.94
CA LEU A 165 -4.63 32.92 -16.51
C LEU A 165 -3.50 33.22 -15.51
N ALA A 166 -3.31 32.37 -14.50
CA ALA A 166 -2.23 32.55 -13.53
C ALA A 166 -0.84 32.62 -14.18
N LYS A 167 -0.60 31.77 -15.20
CA LYS A 167 0.65 31.80 -15.98
C LYS A 167 0.79 33.08 -16.81
N ARG A 168 -0.30 33.52 -17.46
CA ARG A 168 -0.30 34.79 -18.27
C ARG A 168 -0.05 36.00 -17.38
N LEU A 169 -0.49 35.98 -16.14
CA LEU A 169 -0.21 37.03 -15.15
C LEU A 169 1.24 37.04 -14.62
N GLY A 170 2.12 36.14 -15.14
CA GLY A 170 3.53 36.10 -14.77
C GLY A 170 3.84 35.38 -13.46
N ASN A 171 2.89 34.60 -12.93
CA ASN A 171 3.16 33.83 -11.74
C ASN A 171 4.27 32.80 -11.96
N ARG A 172 5.18 32.68 -10.96
CA ARG A 172 6.29 31.72 -11.00
C ARG A 172 5.78 30.28 -11.07
N PRO A 173 6.47 29.37 -11.79
CA PRO A 173 6.07 27.97 -11.89
C PRO A 173 5.82 27.30 -10.54
N ILE A 174 6.67 27.56 -9.55
CA ILE A 174 6.54 27.02 -8.20
C ILE A 174 5.26 27.49 -7.50
N TYR A 175 4.82 28.70 -7.74
CA TYR A 175 3.55 29.21 -7.23
C TYR A 175 2.38 28.43 -7.84
N CYS A 176 2.38 28.22 -9.15
CA CYS A 176 1.35 27.43 -9.84
C CYS A 176 1.31 25.99 -9.32
N ILE A 177 2.48 25.37 -9.09
CA ILE A 177 2.55 24.01 -8.52
C ILE A 177 1.91 23.98 -7.14
N ARG A 178 2.32 24.84 -6.22
CA ARG A 178 1.83 24.81 -4.83
C ARG A 178 0.37 25.23 -4.70
N LYS A 179 -0.07 26.23 -5.47
CA LYS A 179 -1.38 26.84 -5.30
C LYS A 179 -2.48 26.18 -6.13
N HIS A 180 -2.12 25.59 -7.28
CA HIS A 180 -3.09 25.04 -8.23
C HIS A 180 -2.93 23.53 -8.46
N TYR A 181 -1.74 23.04 -8.81
CA TYR A 181 -1.57 21.62 -9.11
C TYR A 181 -1.62 20.74 -7.87
N LEU A 182 -0.91 21.12 -6.81
CA LEU A 182 -0.81 20.30 -5.60
C LEU A 182 -2.17 20.02 -4.93
N PRO A 183 -3.08 21.02 -4.76
CA PRO A 183 -4.41 20.76 -4.18
C PRO A 183 -5.28 19.82 -5.02
N ILE A 184 -5.07 19.74 -6.33
CA ILE A 184 -5.80 18.83 -7.22
C ILE A 184 -5.21 17.42 -7.13
N LEU A 185 -3.88 17.32 -7.15
CA LEU A 185 -3.18 16.03 -7.17
C LEU A 185 -3.18 15.32 -5.82
N LEU A 186 -3.12 16.07 -4.72
CA LEU A 186 -2.97 15.50 -3.39
C LEU A 186 -4.11 14.55 -3.00
N PRO A 187 -5.39 14.87 -3.22
CA PRO A 187 -6.48 13.93 -2.96
C PRO A 187 -6.39 12.66 -3.78
N GLN A 188 -6.09 12.75 -5.08
CA GLN A 188 -5.95 11.61 -5.97
C GLN A 188 -4.75 10.74 -5.59
N TRP A 189 -3.62 11.37 -5.24
CA TRP A 189 -2.44 10.67 -4.77
C TRP A 189 -2.69 9.93 -3.44
N ILE A 190 -3.34 10.58 -2.46
CA ILE A 190 -3.67 9.96 -1.18
C ILE A 190 -4.60 8.77 -1.39
N VAL A 191 -5.71 8.95 -2.11
CA VAL A 191 -6.68 7.89 -2.36
C VAL A 191 -6.03 6.74 -3.14
N GLY A 192 -5.28 7.05 -4.20
CA GLY A 192 -4.58 6.05 -5.00
C GLY A 192 -3.56 5.25 -4.17
N THR A 193 -2.79 5.92 -3.32
CA THR A 193 -1.82 5.27 -2.43
C THR A 193 -2.52 4.41 -1.37
N LEU A 194 -3.63 4.88 -0.80
CA LEU A 194 -4.43 4.09 0.15
C LEU A 194 -5.03 2.84 -0.51
N LEU A 195 -5.47 2.94 -1.76
CA LEU A 195 -6.00 1.78 -2.51
C LEU A 195 -4.91 0.77 -2.89
N MET A 196 -3.65 1.17 -2.97
CA MET A 196 -2.53 0.25 -3.17
C MET A 196 -2.24 -0.60 -1.94
N PHE A 197 -2.50 -0.09 -0.74
CA PHE A 197 -2.19 -0.79 0.52
C PHE A 197 -2.80 -2.21 0.60
N PRO A 198 -4.12 -2.44 0.41
CA PRO A 198 -4.67 -3.79 0.46
C PRO A 198 -4.12 -4.71 -0.62
N HIS A 199 -3.82 -4.19 -1.82
CA HIS A 199 -3.18 -4.96 -2.88
C HIS A 199 -1.75 -5.37 -2.49
N ALA A 200 -1.00 -4.48 -1.86
CA ALA A 200 0.35 -4.77 -1.37
C ALA A 200 0.34 -5.87 -0.31
N VAL A 201 -0.63 -5.84 0.62
CA VAL A 201 -0.80 -6.90 1.64
C VAL A 201 -1.13 -8.25 0.99
N LEU A 202 -2.04 -8.28 0.01
CA LEU A 202 -2.38 -9.52 -0.71
C LEU A 202 -1.17 -10.10 -1.46
N HIS A 203 -0.39 -9.26 -2.15
CA HIS A 203 0.80 -9.71 -2.86
C HIS A 203 1.92 -10.13 -1.92
N SER A 204 2.07 -9.46 -0.78
CA SER A 204 3.00 -9.88 0.27
C SER A 204 2.66 -11.27 0.80
N ALA A 205 1.37 -11.54 1.07
CA ALA A 205 0.92 -12.85 1.51
C ALA A 205 1.18 -13.93 0.43
N ALA A 206 0.92 -13.62 -0.84
CA ALA A 206 1.21 -14.54 -1.95
C ALA A 206 2.71 -14.86 -2.08
N LEU A 207 3.58 -13.85 -1.98
CA LEU A 207 5.04 -14.05 -2.02
C LEU A 207 5.53 -14.84 -0.82
N SER A 208 5.02 -14.58 0.37
CA SER A 208 5.34 -15.34 1.58
C SER A 208 4.91 -16.80 1.47
N PHE A 209 3.72 -17.07 0.89
CA PHE A 209 3.24 -18.42 0.62
C PHE A 209 4.17 -19.18 -0.35
N LEU A 210 4.75 -18.48 -1.32
CA LEU A 210 5.72 -19.04 -2.27
C LEU A 210 7.14 -19.16 -1.69
N GLY A 211 7.37 -18.78 -0.44
CA GLY A 211 8.66 -18.89 0.24
C GLY A 211 9.63 -17.73 0.02
N PHE A 212 9.15 -16.59 -0.48
CA PHE A 212 9.95 -15.38 -0.70
C PHE A 212 9.84 -14.34 0.43
N GLY A 213 8.92 -14.55 1.40
CA GLY A 213 8.66 -13.64 2.52
C GLY A 213 9.47 -13.90 3.77
#